data_edb38f4346fc2b1dd5465d2e006af7de
#
_entry.id   edb38f4346fc2b1dd5465d2e006af7de
#
_cell.length_a   1.000
_cell.length_b   1.000
_cell.length_c   1.000
_cell.angle_alpha   90.00
_cell.angle_beta   90.00
_cell.angle_gamma   90.00
#
_symmetry.space_group_name_H-M   'P 1'
#
loop_
_entity.id
_entity.type
_entity.pdbx_description
1 polymer ?
#
loop_
_entity_poly.entity_id
_entity_poly.type
_entity_poly.pdbx_seq_one_letter_code
_entity_poly.pdbx_strand_id
1 'polypeptide(L)'
;MAIFRWGHAWDSIRDLEREVDQLLASVSLSFQGLRVGRQYPPINVYEVDDELLLTAELPGTRPEDLEVLVADGVLTLKGKRTGAEGVADDLYRRQERPRGEWKRSLTLPSQIIEDKLSADFTNGILSVRLPKAPATVPRQIRVADGNKP
;
A
#
# COMPACT_ATOMS: atom_id res chain seq x y z
N MET A 1 58.38 0.38 36.80
CA MET A 1 57.23 -0.51 37.13
C MET A 1 55.99 0.08 36.52
N ALA A 2 55.63 -0.42 35.35
CA ALA A 2 54.50 0.14 34.58
C ALA A 2 53.24 -0.65 34.92
N ILE A 3 52.24 0.05 35.49
CA ILE A 3 50.95 -0.51 35.85
C ILE A 3 50.07 -0.42 34.59
N PHE A 4 49.86 -1.53 33.91
CA PHE A 4 48.88 -1.65 32.81
C PHE A 4 47.48 -1.55 33.40
N ARG A 5 46.77 -0.46 33.07
CA ARG A 5 45.36 -0.22 33.44
C ARG A 5 44.44 -0.87 32.38
N TRP A 6 43.83 -1.95 32.73
CA TRP A 6 42.85 -2.73 31.88
C TRP A 6 41.42 -2.13 31.95
N GLY A 7 41.25 -0.82 32.12
CA GLY A 7 39.92 -0.22 32.33
C GLY A 7 39.17 0.26 31.10
N HIS A 8 39.79 0.43 29.96
CA HIS A 8 39.16 1.10 28.82
C HIS A 8 38.56 0.18 27.74
N ALA A 9 38.84 -1.11 27.76
CA ALA A 9 38.32 -2.04 26.75
C ALA A 9 36.86 -2.45 27.00
N TRP A 10 36.39 -2.44 28.23
CA TRP A 10 35.04 -2.84 28.60
C TRP A 10 33.99 -1.75 28.40
N ASP A 11 34.39 -0.47 28.47
CA ASP A 11 33.48 0.64 28.22
C ASP A 11 33.12 0.74 26.74
N SER A 12 34.07 0.47 25.86
CA SER A 12 33.84 0.46 24.40
C SER A 12 32.89 -0.67 23.94
N ILE A 13 32.89 -1.80 24.65
CA ILE A 13 31.99 -2.93 24.33
C ILE A 13 30.55 -2.59 24.76
N ARG A 14 30.36 -1.94 25.90
CA ARG A 14 29.03 -1.50 26.37
C ARG A 14 28.43 -0.39 25.49
N ASP A 15 29.28 0.49 24.98
CA ASP A 15 28.82 1.52 24.05
C ASP A 15 28.43 0.92 22.69
N LEU A 16 29.18 -0.09 22.22
CA LEU A 16 28.83 -0.84 21.02
C LEU A 16 27.51 -1.64 21.19
N GLU A 17 27.30 -2.26 22.35
CA GLU A 17 26.02 -2.95 22.65
C GLU A 17 24.85 -1.98 22.58
N ARG A 18 24.97 -0.77 23.17
CA ARG A 18 23.90 0.24 23.10
C ARG A 18 23.66 0.75 21.68
N GLU A 19 24.71 0.92 20.91
CA GLU A 19 24.60 1.35 19.51
C GLU A 19 23.94 0.28 18.63
N VAL A 20 24.29 -0.99 18.85
CA VAL A 20 23.65 -2.13 18.20
C VAL A 20 22.18 -2.27 18.63
N ASP A 21 21.85 -2.10 19.91
CA ASP A 21 20.47 -2.13 20.38
C ASP A 21 19.63 -0.97 19.83
N GLN A 22 20.21 0.23 19.70
CA GLN A 22 19.55 1.37 19.05
C GLN A 22 19.35 1.13 17.54
N LEU A 23 20.33 0.55 16.86
CA LEU A 23 20.18 0.17 15.45
C LEU A 23 19.14 -0.93 15.28
N LEU A 24 19.12 -1.96 16.12
CA LEU A 24 18.12 -3.01 16.09
C LEU A 24 16.72 -2.48 16.44
N ALA A 25 16.60 -1.54 17.38
CA ALA A 25 15.33 -0.88 17.67
C ALA A 25 14.84 -0.02 16.51
N SER A 26 15.73 0.72 15.84
CA SER A 26 15.38 1.52 14.67
C SER A 26 15.01 0.65 13.46
N VAL A 27 15.70 -0.47 13.26
CA VAL A 27 15.37 -1.47 12.26
C VAL A 27 14.05 -2.16 12.58
N SER A 28 13.78 -2.49 13.85
CA SER A 28 12.51 -3.08 14.27
C SER A 28 11.32 -2.12 14.06
N LEU A 29 11.50 -0.81 14.29
CA LEU A 29 10.49 0.20 14.00
C LEU A 29 10.27 0.35 12.49
N SER A 30 11.32 0.23 11.68
CA SER A 30 11.22 0.22 10.22
C SER A 30 10.58 -1.08 9.70
N PHE A 31 10.81 -2.22 10.35
CA PHE A 31 10.14 -3.49 10.02
C PHE A 31 8.68 -3.55 10.49
N GLN A 32 8.27 -2.78 11.51
CA GLN A 32 6.86 -2.66 11.89
C GLN A 32 6.06 -1.86 10.83
N GLY A 33 6.71 -1.01 10.03
CA GLY A 33 6.13 -0.33 8.87
C GLY A 33 6.20 -1.15 7.58
N LEU A 34 7.19 -2.01 7.44
CA LEU A 34 7.31 -2.99 6.37
C LEU A 34 6.55 -4.26 6.79
N ARG A 35 5.24 -4.25 6.66
CA ARG A 35 4.50 -5.50 6.58
C ARG A 35 4.99 -6.21 5.31
N VAL A 36 6.00 -7.06 5.45
CA VAL A 36 6.37 -8.11 4.49
C VAL A 36 5.30 -9.20 4.53
N GLY A 37 4.04 -8.79 4.46
CA GLY A 37 2.86 -9.59 4.33
C GLY A 37 2.07 -9.01 3.18
N ARG A 38 1.52 -9.83 2.34
CA ARG A 38 0.63 -9.41 1.25
C ARG A 38 -0.33 -8.35 1.77
N GLN A 39 -0.26 -7.14 1.20
CA GLN A 39 -1.19 -6.08 1.56
C GLN A 39 -2.61 -6.59 1.34
N TYR A 40 -3.46 -6.41 2.33
CA TYR A 40 -4.87 -6.75 2.19
C TYR A 40 -5.66 -5.57 1.60
N PRO A 41 -6.60 -5.85 0.72
CA PRO A 41 -6.93 -7.12 0.07
C PRO A 41 -5.93 -7.51 -1.02
N PRO A 42 -5.81 -8.80 -1.38
CA PRO A 42 -5.11 -9.19 -2.60
C PRO A 42 -5.87 -8.63 -3.81
N ILE A 43 -5.14 -8.01 -4.73
CA ILE A 43 -5.69 -7.42 -5.95
C ILE A 43 -4.93 -7.92 -7.16
N ASN A 44 -5.62 -8.03 -8.28
CA ASN A 44 -5.04 -8.13 -9.61
C ASN A 44 -5.45 -6.91 -10.42
N VAL A 45 -4.54 -6.41 -11.25
CA VAL A 45 -4.83 -5.39 -12.26
C VAL A 45 -4.34 -5.89 -13.58
N TYR A 46 -5.17 -5.85 -14.58
CA TYR A 46 -4.84 -6.25 -15.94
C TYR A 46 -5.50 -5.30 -16.94
N GLU A 47 -4.94 -5.25 -18.11
CA GLU A 47 -5.38 -4.39 -19.19
C GLU A 47 -6.13 -5.22 -20.22
N VAL A 48 -7.33 -4.78 -20.58
CA VAL A 48 -8.17 -5.39 -21.60
C VAL A 48 -8.64 -4.27 -22.50
N ASP A 49 -8.22 -4.32 -23.77
CA ASP A 49 -8.49 -3.27 -24.75
C ASP A 49 -8.10 -1.87 -24.22
N ASP A 50 -9.05 -0.96 -24.14
CA ASP A 50 -8.83 0.41 -23.65
C ASP A 50 -9.21 0.58 -22.18
N GLU A 51 -9.29 -0.48 -21.40
CA GLU A 51 -9.65 -0.44 -19.99
C GLU A 51 -8.59 -1.12 -19.12
N LEU A 52 -8.42 -0.60 -17.90
CA LEU A 52 -7.80 -1.34 -16.81
C LEU A 52 -8.92 -2.00 -16.01
N LEU A 53 -8.75 -3.27 -15.71
CA LEU A 53 -9.66 -4.03 -14.88
C LEU A 53 -8.95 -4.43 -13.60
N LEU A 54 -9.48 -3.98 -12.46
CA LEU A 54 -9.01 -4.37 -11.14
C LEU A 54 -9.98 -5.36 -10.54
N THR A 55 -9.44 -6.45 -9.99
CA THR A 55 -10.20 -7.39 -9.17
C THR A 55 -9.61 -7.49 -7.78
N ALA A 56 -10.46 -7.55 -6.75
CA ALA A 56 -10.05 -7.71 -5.36
C ALA A 56 -10.91 -8.78 -4.68
N GLU A 57 -10.26 -9.66 -3.92
CA GLU A 57 -10.94 -10.69 -3.15
C GLU A 57 -11.22 -10.20 -1.73
N LEU A 58 -12.50 -10.03 -1.41
CA LEU A 58 -13.01 -9.42 -0.17
C LEU A 58 -14.06 -10.32 0.50
N PRO A 59 -13.79 -11.60 0.75
CA PRO A 59 -14.76 -12.49 1.33
C PRO A 59 -15.15 -12.04 2.74
N GLY A 60 -16.47 -11.99 3.01
CA GLY A 60 -17.02 -11.57 4.29
C GLY A 60 -17.06 -10.06 4.50
N THR A 61 -16.87 -9.26 3.44
CA THR A 61 -17.11 -7.82 3.44
C THR A 61 -18.49 -7.56 2.83
N ARG A 62 -19.19 -6.54 3.30
CA ARG A 62 -20.46 -6.10 2.74
C ARG A 62 -20.26 -4.93 1.78
N PRO A 63 -21.09 -4.77 0.74
CA PRO A 63 -20.96 -3.65 -0.20
C PRO A 63 -20.97 -2.27 0.48
N GLU A 64 -21.80 -2.10 1.51
CA GLU A 64 -21.92 -0.87 2.28
C GLU A 64 -20.66 -0.54 3.11
N ASP A 65 -19.81 -1.51 3.36
CA ASP A 65 -18.54 -1.36 4.07
C ASP A 65 -17.35 -1.07 3.12
N LEU A 66 -17.61 -0.88 1.81
CA LEU A 66 -16.59 -0.65 0.78
C LEU A 66 -16.66 0.78 0.24
N GLU A 67 -15.50 1.37 0.06
CA GLU A 67 -15.31 2.66 -0.59
C GLU A 67 -14.23 2.53 -1.66
N VAL A 68 -14.54 2.98 -2.88
CA VAL A 68 -13.61 3.03 -4.01
C VAL A 68 -13.45 4.49 -4.41
N LEU A 69 -12.24 5.01 -4.35
CA LEU A 69 -11.91 6.39 -4.69
C LEU A 69 -10.81 6.40 -5.74
N VAL A 70 -10.92 7.33 -6.68
CA VAL A 70 -9.85 7.64 -7.63
C VAL A 70 -9.61 9.13 -7.59
N ALA A 71 -8.35 9.51 -7.40
CA ALA A 71 -7.93 10.90 -7.45
C ALA A 71 -6.45 10.95 -7.85
N ASP A 72 -6.09 11.90 -8.70
CA ASP A 72 -4.71 12.16 -9.12
C ASP A 72 -3.96 10.91 -9.63
N GLY A 73 -4.64 10.04 -10.34
CA GLY A 73 -4.07 8.80 -10.85
C GLY A 73 -3.82 7.73 -9.78
N VAL A 74 -4.39 7.89 -8.59
CA VAL A 74 -4.32 6.91 -7.50
C VAL A 74 -5.70 6.33 -7.23
N LEU A 75 -5.83 5.01 -7.36
CA LEU A 75 -6.99 4.28 -6.90
C LEU A 75 -6.81 3.91 -5.44
N THR A 76 -7.78 4.24 -4.62
CA THR A 76 -7.81 3.89 -3.20
C THR A 76 -9.04 3.05 -2.91
N LEU A 77 -8.80 1.87 -2.37
CA LEU A 77 -9.81 0.98 -1.82
C LEU A 77 -9.79 1.09 -0.30
N LYS A 78 -10.94 1.27 0.31
CA LYS A 78 -11.11 1.24 1.76
C LYS A 78 -12.25 0.29 2.10
N GLY A 79 -12.18 -0.29 3.27
CA GLY A 79 -13.27 -1.11 3.74
C GLY A 79 -13.07 -1.56 5.17
N LYS A 80 -14.09 -2.28 5.65
CA LYS A 80 -14.09 -2.87 6.97
C LYS A 80 -14.40 -4.35 6.85
N ARG A 81 -13.62 -5.16 7.53
CA ARG A 81 -13.89 -6.59 7.65
C ARG A 81 -14.26 -6.91 9.08
N THR A 82 -15.45 -7.41 9.27
CA THR A 82 -15.93 -7.88 10.57
C THR A 82 -15.29 -9.23 10.93
N GLY A 83 -15.09 -9.47 12.22
CA GLY A 83 -14.73 -10.79 12.73
C GLY A 83 -15.91 -11.73 12.77
N ALA A 84 -15.72 -12.93 13.30
CA ALA A 84 -16.81 -13.83 13.59
C ALA A 84 -17.71 -13.23 14.68
N GLU A 85 -19.03 -13.21 14.46
CA GLU A 85 -19.98 -12.70 15.45
C GLU A 85 -19.92 -13.55 16.72
N GLY A 86 -19.96 -12.89 17.88
CA GLY A 86 -20.01 -13.56 19.18
C GLY A 86 -18.68 -14.18 19.65
N VAL A 87 -17.60 -14.03 18.91
CA VAL A 87 -16.27 -14.53 19.31
C VAL A 87 -15.41 -13.40 19.84
N ALA A 88 -15.13 -13.41 21.13
CA ALA A 88 -14.22 -12.47 21.78
C ALA A 88 -12.77 -12.75 21.37
N ASP A 89 -11.91 -11.71 21.46
CA ASP A 89 -10.53 -11.76 20.98
C ASP A 89 -9.65 -12.78 21.70
N ASP A 90 -9.91 -12.99 22.97
CA ASP A 90 -9.22 -13.94 23.84
C ASP A 90 -9.56 -15.41 23.55
N LEU A 91 -10.65 -15.65 22.81
CA LEU A 91 -11.05 -16.99 22.41
C LEU A 91 -10.31 -17.50 21.16
N TYR A 92 -9.61 -16.62 20.41
CA TYR A 92 -8.85 -17.05 19.25
C TYR A 92 -7.59 -17.79 19.67
N ARG A 93 -7.46 -19.03 19.23
CA ARG A 93 -6.22 -19.82 19.34
C ARG A 93 -5.21 -19.44 18.24
N ARG A 94 -5.73 -19.01 17.08
CA ARG A 94 -4.95 -18.57 15.92
C ARG A 94 -5.77 -17.61 15.07
N GLN A 95 -5.23 -16.45 14.75
CA GLN A 95 -5.88 -15.43 13.95
C GLN A 95 -4.94 -14.99 12.83
N GLU A 96 -5.15 -15.55 11.63
CA GLU A 96 -4.37 -15.24 10.43
C GLU A 96 -5.11 -14.32 9.47
N ARG A 97 -6.42 -14.18 9.65
CA ARG A 97 -7.25 -13.31 8.81
C ARG A 97 -7.32 -11.93 9.43
N PRO A 98 -6.79 -10.88 8.76
CA PRO A 98 -6.91 -9.51 9.24
C PRO A 98 -8.37 -9.12 9.33
N ARG A 99 -8.72 -8.35 10.36
CA ARG A 99 -10.04 -7.76 10.61
C ARG A 99 -9.89 -6.29 10.96
N GLY A 100 -10.99 -5.57 10.95
CA GLY A 100 -11.02 -4.14 11.19
C GLY A 100 -11.00 -3.36 9.88
N GLU A 101 -10.70 -2.09 10.00
CA GLU A 101 -10.57 -1.19 8.85
C GLU A 101 -9.28 -1.45 8.09
N TRP A 102 -9.37 -1.35 6.78
CA TRP A 102 -8.22 -1.49 5.90
C TRP A 102 -8.28 -0.44 4.78
N LYS A 103 -7.11 -0.09 4.29
CA LYS A 103 -6.94 0.83 3.16
C LYS A 103 -5.82 0.30 2.27
N ARG A 104 -6.07 0.31 0.97
CA ARG A 104 -5.08 -0.02 -0.05
C ARG A 104 -5.10 1.02 -1.15
N SER A 105 -3.95 1.58 -1.49
CA SER A 105 -3.80 2.53 -2.60
C SER A 105 -2.89 1.94 -3.65
N LEU A 106 -3.20 2.24 -4.91
CA LEU A 106 -2.48 1.79 -6.09
C LEU A 106 -2.35 2.96 -7.06
N THR A 107 -1.13 3.25 -7.48
CA THR A 107 -0.91 4.20 -8.59
C THR A 107 -1.29 3.52 -9.91
N LEU A 108 -2.14 4.18 -10.68
CA LEU A 108 -2.59 3.67 -11.96
C LEU A 108 -1.50 3.92 -13.03
N PRO A 109 -1.24 2.94 -13.92
CA PRO A 109 -0.20 3.07 -14.94
C PRO A 109 -0.57 4.02 -16.08
N SER A 110 -1.85 4.40 -16.18
CA SER A 110 -2.39 5.23 -17.24
C SER A 110 -3.40 6.23 -16.68
N GLN A 111 -3.57 7.35 -17.37
CA GLN A 111 -4.68 8.26 -17.09
C GLN A 111 -6.00 7.57 -17.42
N ILE A 112 -7.00 7.80 -16.60
CA ILE A 112 -8.33 7.22 -16.70
C ILE A 112 -9.40 8.29 -16.87
N ILE A 113 -10.55 7.88 -17.40
CA ILE A 113 -11.74 8.73 -17.52
C ILE A 113 -12.56 8.51 -16.25
N GLU A 114 -12.42 9.41 -15.27
CA GLU A 114 -13.02 9.26 -13.94
C GLU A 114 -14.54 9.16 -13.97
N ASP A 115 -15.21 9.90 -14.87
CA ASP A 115 -16.67 9.89 -15.02
C ASP A 115 -17.25 8.56 -15.57
N LYS A 116 -16.40 7.68 -16.07
CA LYS A 116 -16.79 6.39 -16.65
C LYS A 116 -16.41 5.18 -15.81
N LEU A 117 -15.98 5.42 -14.59
CA LEU A 117 -15.64 4.35 -13.67
C LEU A 117 -16.89 3.56 -13.28
N SER A 118 -16.72 2.25 -13.19
CA SER A 118 -17.76 1.38 -12.63
C SER A 118 -17.14 0.35 -11.70
N ALA A 119 -17.89 -0.02 -10.67
CA ALA A 119 -17.48 -1.03 -9.71
C ALA A 119 -18.65 -1.95 -9.42
N ASP A 120 -18.40 -3.25 -9.46
CA ASP A 120 -19.34 -4.32 -9.15
C ASP A 120 -18.80 -5.17 -8.02
N PHE A 121 -19.67 -5.55 -7.09
CA PHE A 121 -19.29 -6.44 -5.99
C PHE A 121 -20.23 -7.65 -5.96
N THR A 122 -19.68 -8.82 -6.28
CA THR A 122 -20.45 -10.05 -6.35
C THR A 122 -19.65 -11.20 -5.73
N ASN A 123 -20.31 -11.97 -4.84
CA ASN A 123 -19.73 -13.15 -4.21
C ASN A 123 -18.38 -12.89 -3.50
N GLY A 124 -18.20 -11.71 -2.91
CA GLY A 124 -16.96 -11.34 -2.24
C GLY A 124 -15.81 -10.93 -3.18
N ILE A 125 -16.10 -10.72 -4.45
CA ILE A 125 -15.16 -10.21 -5.45
C ILE A 125 -15.59 -8.81 -5.86
N LEU A 126 -14.72 -7.83 -5.65
CA LEU A 126 -14.84 -6.49 -6.18
C LEU A 126 -14.18 -6.44 -7.55
N SER A 127 -14.92 -5.98 -8.56
CA SER A 127 -14.43 -5.72 -9.92
C SER A 127 -14.57 -4.24 -10.22
N VAL A 128 -13.48 -3.56 -10.54
CA VAL A 128 -13.48 -2.14 -10.91
C VAL A 128 -13.00 -1.99 -12.33
N ARG A 129 -13.80 -1.35 -13.18
CA ARG A 129 -13.48 -1.00 -14.57
C ARG A 129 -13.01 0.44 -14.63
N LEU A 130 -11.87 0.65 -15.23
CA LEU A 130 -11.14 1.92 -15.28
C LEU A 130 -10.83 2.24 -16.76
N PRO A 131 -11.75 2.88 -17.52
CA PRO A 131 -11.50 3.25 -18.89
C PRO A 131 -10.33 4.21 -19.00
N LYS A 132 -9.36 3.89 -19.88
CA LYS A 132 -8.18 4.74 -20.10
C LYS A 132 -8.57 6.01 -20.86
N ALA A 133 -7.98 7.13 -20.48
CA ALA A 133 -8.06 8.34 -21.28
C ALA A 133 -7.29 8.13 -22.59
N PRO A 134 -7.75 8.71 -23.72
CA PRO A 134 -7.01 8.66 -24.96
C PRO A 134 -5.59 9.18 -24.75
N ALA A 135 -4.60 8.46 -25.29
CA ALA A 135 -3.21 8.89 -25.22
C ALA A 135 -3.08 10.28 -25.82
N THR A 136 -2.56 11.24 -25.06
CA THR A 136 -2.24 12.57 -25.59
C THR A 136 -1.06 12.44 -26.53
N VAL A 137 -1.31 12.58 -27.82
CA VAL A 137 -0.25 12.61 -28.83
C VAL A 137 0.63 13.85 -28.58
N PRO A 138 1.94 13.71 -28.43
CA PRO A 138 2.81 14.86 -28.25
C PRO A 138 2.64 15.86 -29.40
N ARG A 139 2.27 17.10 -29.09
CA ARG A 139 2.14 18.14 -30.10
C ARG A 139 3.47 18.88 -30.19
N GLN A 140 4.06 18.90 -31.37
CA GLN A 140 5.24 19.70 -31.64
C GLN A 140 4.87 21.19 -31.65
N ILE A 141 5.43 21.95 -30.73
CA ILE A 141 5.29 23.41 -30.71
C ILE A 141 6.43 24.00 -31.52
N ARG A 142 6.09 24.74 -32.55
CA ARG A 142 7.09 25.52 -33.30
C ARG A 142 7.50 26.72 -32.48
N VAL A 143 8.78 26.82 -32.17
CA VAL A 143 9.36 28.01 -31.53
C VAL A 143 9.53 29.03 -32.63
N ALA A 144 8.79 30.18 -32.51
CA ALA A 144 8.98 31.31 -33.40
C ALA A 144 10.26 32.05 -32.95
N ASP A 145 11.10 32.41 -33.92
CA ASP A 145 12.25 33.27 -33.65
C ASP A 145 11.72 34.69 -33.39
N GLY A 146 11.78 35.09 -32.11
CA GLY A 146 11.31 36.42 -31.67
C GLY A 146 12.19 37.62 -32.11
N ASN A 147 13.22 37.37 -32.94
CA ASN A 147 14.21 38.37 -33.33
C ASN A 147 14.14 38.70 -34.85
N LYS A 148 12.93 38.78 -35.43
CA LYS A 148 12.78 39.30 -36.77
C LYS A 148 12.31 40.76 -36.70
N PRO A 149 13.12 41.72 -37.26
CA PRO A 149 12.79 43.14 -37.24
C PRO A 149 11.50 43.46 -38.01
#